data_13b67274d9abd08238fc1b306b454365
#
_entry.id   13b67274d9abd08238fc1b306b454365
#
_cell.length_a   1.000
_cell.length_b   1.000
_cell.length_c   1.000
_cell.angle_alpha   90.00
_cell.angle_beta   90.00
_cell.angle_gamma   90.00
#
_symmetry.space_group_name_H-M   'P 1'
#
loop_
_entity.id
_entity.type
_entity.pdbx_description
1 polymer ?
#
loop_
_entity_poly.entity_id
_entity_poly.type
_entity_poly.pdbx_seq_one_letter_code
_entity_poly.pdbx_strand_id
1 'polypeptide(L)'
;MQSVQQRLPSLIGDPIAFAHRGAKAHAPENTLEAFALALRLGANGLETDMWRTADGHIVLDHDGIVKRWGRSRPISEVPLTALPSHIPTLEKFYEEIGTDFHFSIDVKDEDAYESIVRISSESSFDLSRLWLCHHKVDVTVRNRGIYPDVRFVDSTRLSRMKEGPERRCALLLEHGVDTLNMHHSDWNGGLVTLAHKFELFAFSWDMQFEHVMTNHFRMGVDAVYSDYVDRLVDVYSVEVGHVPTKSQPG
;
A
#
# COMPACT_ATOMS: atom_id res chain seq x y z
N MET A 1 -12.22 -23.03 -28.82
CA MET A 1 -12.07 -22.91 -27.36
C MET A 1 -10.79 -22.12 -27.13
N GLN A 2 -10.90 -20.86 -26.72
CA GLN A 2 -9.73 -20.12 -26.23
C GLN A 2 -9.34 -20.79 -24.91
N SER A 3 -8.09 -21.25 -24.79
CA SER A 3 -7.58 -21.73 -23.51
C SER A 3 -7.64 -20.56 -22.53
N VAL A 4 -8.48 -20.65 -21.52
CA VAL A 4 -8.46 -19.70 -20.41
C VAL A 4 -7.07 -19.84 -19.79
N GLN A 5 -6.26 -18.80 -19.87
CA GLN A 5 -4.94 -18.81 -19.24
C GLN A 5 -5.14 -19.00 -17.74
N GLN A 6 -4.62 -20.09 -17.21
CA GLN A 6 -4.75 -20.42 -15.79
C GLN A 6 -4.03 -19.34 -14.96
N ARG A 7 -4.70 -18.80 -13.94
CA ARG A 7 -4.11 -17.89 -12.97
C ARG A 7 -3.02 -18.61 -12.18
N LEU A 8 -1.83 -18.02 -12.09
CA LEU A 8 -0.80 -18.50 -11.18
C LEU A 8 -1.21 -18.19 -9.72
N PRO A 9 -0.83 -19.05 -8.77
CA PRO A 9 -1.18 -18.82 -7.36
C PRO A 9 -0.46 -17.57 -6.81
N SER A 10 -1.16 -16.81 -6.00
CA SER A 10 -0.60 -15.77 -5.14
C SER A 10 -0.08 -16.43 -3.85
N LEU A 11 0.99 -15.89 -3.24
CA LEU A 11 1.51 -16.39 -1.96
C LEU A 11 0.60 -16.05 -0.78
N ILE A 12 -0.14 -14.93 -0.87
CA ILE A 12 -1.05 -14.50 0.18
C ILE A 12 -2.41 -15.22 0.12
N GLY A 13 -2.61 -16.09 -0.89
CA GLY A 13 -3.90 -16.73 -1.16
C GLY A 13 -4.78 -15.83 -2.01
N ASP A 14 -5.72 -15.12 -1.39
CA ASP A 14 -6.51 -14.10 -2.06
C ASP A 14 -5.73 -12.79 -2.16
N PRO A 15 -5.53 -12.23 -3.36
CA PRO A 15 -4.79 -10.99 -3.53
C PRO A 15 -5.44 -9.81 -2.80
N ILE A 16 -4.62 -8.83 -2.43
CA ILE A 16 -5.13 -7.60 -1.82
C ILE A 16 -5.48 -6.58 -2.91
N ALA A 17 -6.70 -6.06 -2.85
CA ALA A 17 -7.19 -4.96 -3.68
C ALA A 17 -7.04 -3.64 -2.92
N PHE A 18 -5.90 -2.98 -3.05
CA PHE A 18 -5.63 -1.70 -2.40
C PHE A 18 -6.27 -0.53 -3.15
N ALA A 19 -7.10 0.24 -2.44
CA ALA A 19 -7.61 1.53 -2.90
C ALA A 19 -6.54 2.60 -2.68
N HIS A 20 -5.90 3.06 -3.75
CA HIS A 20 -4.82 4.06 -3.74
C HIS A 20 -5.35 5.41 -3.29
N ARG A 21 -4.88 5.89 -2.11
CA ARG A 21 -5.34 7.11 -1.43
C ARG A 21 -6.86 7.13 -1.20
N GLY A 22 -7.44 5.97 -0.94
CA GLY A 22 -8.87 5.75 -0.96
C GLY A 22 -9.43 5.58 -2.37
N ALA A 23 -10.73 5.85 -2.57
CA ALA A 23 -11.36 5.80 -3.91
C ALA A 23 -11.06 7.09 -4.69
N LYS A 24 -9.79 7.35 -4.98
CA LYS A 24 -9.25 8.61 -5.54
C LYS A 24 -9.92 9.02 -6.85
N ALA A 25 -10.34 8.07 -7.69
CA ALA A 25 -11.04 8.38 -8.93
C ALA A 25 -12.48 8.92 -8.71
N HIS A 26 -13.03 8.78 -7.49
CA HIS A 26 -14.43 9.07 -7.18
C HIS A 26 -14.60 10.10 -6.03
N ALA A 27 -13.57 10.33 -5.23
CA ALA A 27 -13.58 11.28 -4.11
C ALA A 27 -12.20 11.94 -3.95
N PRO A 28 -12.08 13.09 -3.25
CA PRO A 28 -10.79 13.71 -3.00
C PRO A 28 -9.84 12.75 -2.26
N GLU A 29 -8.61 12.60 -2.79
CA GLU A 29 -7.62 11.66 -2.27
C GLU A 29 -7.26 11.93 -0.81
N ASN A 30 -6.86 10.88 -0.07
CA ASN A 30 -6.42 10.93 1.34
C ASN A 30 -7.45 11.56 2.29
N THR A 31 -8.75 11.50 1.97
CA THR A 31 -9.84 11.95 2.83
C THR A 31 -10.61 10.78 3.45
N LEU A 32 -11.21 10.99 4.61
CA LEU A 32 -12.07 9.98 5.26
C LEU A 32 -13.22 9.54 4.34
N GLU A 33 -13.78 10.46 3.56
CA GLU A 33 -14.81 10.16 2.56
C GLU A 33 -14.32 9.17 1.50
N ALA A 34 -13.10 9.39 0.95
CA ALA A 34 -12.51 8.53 -0.05
C ALA A 34 -12.23 7.12 0.48
N PHE A 35 -11.75 7.00 1.73
CA PHE A 35 -11.51 5.69 2.36
C PHE A 35 -12.81 4.96 2.67
N ALA A 36 -13.80 5.65 3.24
CA ALA A 36 -15.11 5.05 3.49
C ALA A 36 -15.79 4.60 2.18
N LEU A 37 -15.65 5.36 1.10
CA LEU A 37 -16.15 4.98 -0.22
C LEU A 37 -15.43 3.75 -0.76
N ALA A 38 -14.10 3.67 -0.64
CA ALA A 38 -13.31 2.52 -1.08
C ALA A 38 -13.78 1.20 -0.46
N LEU A 39 -14.01 1.20 0.86
CA LEU A 39 -14.53 0.02 1.57
C LEU A 39 -15.96 -0.34 1.14
N ARG A 40 -16.81 0.66 0.88
CA ARG A 40 -18.17 0.41 0.34
C ARG A 40 -18.14 -0.17 -1.07
N LEU A 41 -17.17 0.22 -1.90
CA LEU A 41 -16.97 -0.33 -3.24
C LEU A 41 -16.38 -1.74 -3.23
N GLY A 42 -15.92 -2.24 -2.06
CA GLY A 42 -15.47 -3.62 -1.89
C GLY A 42 -13.96 -3.81 -1.86
N ALA A 43 -13.15 -2.75 -1.71
CA ALA A 43 -11.72 -2.91 -1.44
C ALA A 43 -11.50 -3.63 -0.10
N ASN A 44 -10.54 -4.55 -0.05
CA ASN A 44 -10.09 -5.20 1.20
C ASN A 44 -8.76 -4.62 1.71
N GLY A 45 -8.22 -3.64 1.01
CA GLY A 45 -7.05 -2.88 1.40
C GLY A 45 -7.20 -1.39 1.12
N LEU A 46 -6.61 -0.57 1.97
CA LEU A 46 -6.50 0.88 1.81
C LEU A 46 -5.04 1.27 1.71
N GLU A 47 -4.76 2.30 0.93
CA GLU A 47 -3.41 2.85 0.83
C GLU A 47 -3.44 4.37 1.04
N THR A 48 -2.38 4.89 1.66
CA THR A 48 -2.19 6.32 1.92
C THR A 48 -0.72 6.68 2.04
N ASP A 49 -0.44 7.99 1.95
CA ASP A 49 0.86 8.58 2.22
C ASP A 49 0.83 9.27 3.59
N MET A 50 1.89 9.13 4.40
CA MET A 50 1.91 9.72 5.74
C MET A 50 3.10 10.64 5.97
N TRP A 51 2.79 11.75 6.64
CA TRP A 51 3.72 12.77 7.08
C TRP A 51 3.59 13.02 8.58
N ARG A 52 4.65 13.57 9.18
CA ARG A 52 4.65 14.02 10.57
C ARG A 52 4.60 15.54 10.62
N THR A 53 3.70 16.11 11.42
CA THR A 53 3.62 17.55 11.67
C THR A 53 4.72 18.04 12.61
N ALA A 54 4.94 19.37 12.68
CA ALA A 54 5.93 19.97 13.57
C ALA A 54 5.70 19.65 15.06
N ASP A 55 4.45 19.42 15.46
CA ASP A 55 4.04 19.05 16.82
C ASP A 55 3.82 17.53 16.99
N GLY A 56 4.27 16.71 16.02
CA GLY A 56 4.42 15.25 16.15
C GLY A 56 3.21 14.41 15.76
N HIS A 57 2.13 14.99 15.23
CA HIS A 57 0.98 14.24 14.75
C HIS A 57 1.26 13.57 13.41
N ILE A 58 0.73 12.37 13.22
CA ILE A 58 0.77 11.67 11.93
C ILE A 58 -0.47 12.00 11.13
N VAL A 59 -0.28 12.47 9.91
CA VAL A 59 -1.36 12.94 9.02
C VAL A 59 -1.28 12.32 7.64
N LEU A 60 -2.43 12.20 6.97
CA LEU A 60 -2.57 11.55 5.68
C LEU A 60 -2.61 12.60 4.57
N ASP A 61 -1.54 12.69 3.78
CA ASP A 61 -1.43 13.62 2.64
C ASP A 61 -0.34 13.15 1.68
N HIS A 62 -0.55 13.30 0.37
CA HIS A 62 0.46 12.87 -0.60
C HIS A 62 1.61 13.86 -0.74
N ASP A 63 1.30 15.14 -0.92
CA ASP A 63 2.28 16.15 -1.31
C ASP A 63 3.19 16.60 -0.15
N GLY A 64 2.70 16.47 1.08
CA GLY A 64 3.41 16.93 2.27
C GLY A 64 3.54 18.46 2.33
N ILE A 65 2.69 19.20 1.62
CA ILE A 65 2.79 20.66 1.47
C ILE A 65 1.44 21.32 1.74
N VAL A 66 1.43 22.23 2.71
CA VAL A 66 0.28 23.09 2.98
C VAL A 66 0.41 24.41 2.21
N LYS A 67 -0.60 24.74 1.40
CA LYS A 67 -0.70 26.02 0.69
C LYS A 67 -1.64 26.97 1.47
N ARG A 68 -1.10 28.08 1.98
CA ARG A 68 -1.89 29.08 2.69
C ARG A 68 -1.42 30.49 2.32
N TRP A 69 -2.34 31.36 1.96
CA TRP A 69 -2.07 32.78 1.63
C TRP A 69 -0.97 32.95 0.55
N GLY A 70 -0.97 32.08 -0.49
CA GLY A 70 0.02 32.13 -1.57
C GLY A 70 1.43 31.63 -1.18
N ARG A 71 1.59 31.09 0.04
CA ARG A 71 2.84 30.46 0.51
C ARG A 71 2.66 28.96 0.66
N SER A 72 3.67 28.20 0.27
CA SER A 72 3.77 26.76 0.48
C SER A 72 4.69 26.48 1.66
N ARG A 73 4.29 25.60 2.57
CA ARG A 73 5.10 25.14 3.71
C ARG A 73 5.02 23.62 3.81
N PRO A 74 6.13 22.92 4.10
CA PRO A 74 6.11 21.51 4.41
C PRO A 74 5.20 21.20 5.62
N ILE A 75 4.52 20.06 5.61
CA ILE A 75 3.72 19.59 6.76
C ILE A 75 4.60 19.47 8.01
N SER A 76 5.84 19.00 7.84
CA SER A 76 6.82 18.86 8.94
C SER A 76 7.20 20.18 9.65
N GLU A 77 6.87 21.32 9.04
CA GLU A 77 7.16 22.66 9.62
C GLU A 77 5.92 23.35 10.21
N VAL A 78 4.76 22.72 10.16
CA VAL A 78 3.52 23.33 10.66
C VAL A 78 2.84 22.46 11.72
N PRO A 79 2.22 23.06 12.75
CA PRO A 79 1.46 22.30 13.73
C PRO A 79 0.13 21.82 13.12
N LEU A 80 -0.46 20.76 13.71
CA LEU A 80 -1.74 20.20 13.29
C LEU A 80 -2.85 21.27 13.13
N THR A 81 -2.90 22.24 14.06
CA THR A 81 -3.91 23.34 14.05
C THR A 81 -3.80 24.26 12.84
N ALA A 82 -2.69 24.23 12.10
CA ALA A 82 -2.50 25.03 10.89
C ALA A 82 -2.85 24.26 9.61
N LEU A 83 -3.13 22.94 9.70
CA LEU A 83 -3.51 22.12 8.55
C LEU A 83 -4.96 22.38 8.12
N PRO A 84 -5.27 22.20 6.82
CA PRO A 84 -6.64 22.15 6.35
C PRO A 84 -7.43 21.01 7.03
N SER A 85 -8.69 21.25 7.34
CA SER A 85 -9.55 20.30 8.07
C SER A 85 -9.84 18.99 7.33
N HIS A 86 -9.59 18.93 6.02
CA HIS A 86 -9.77 17.72 5.22
C HIS A 86 -8.58 16.75 5.32
N ILE A 87 -7.43 17.18 5.87
CA ILE A 87 -6.27 16.30 6.12
C ILE A 87 -6.48 15.62 7.47
N PRO A 88 -6.82 14.32 7.50
CA PRO A 88 -7.07 13.62 8.76
C PRO A 88 -5.76 13.23 9.45
N THR A 89 -5.81 13.10 10.78
CA THR A 89 -4.77 12.38 11.51
C THR A 89 -4.97 10.88 11.42
N LEU A 90 -3.93 10.10 11.73
CA LEU A 90 -4.01 8.64 11.75
C LEU A 90 -5.00 8.12 12.80
N GLU A 91 -5.05 8.77 13.98
CA GLU A 91 -6.03 8.46 15.03
C GLU A 91 -7.46 8.68 14.51
N LYS A 92 -7.70 9.82 13.86
CA LYS A 92 -9.02 10.14 13.30
C LYS A 92 -9.41 9.17 12.18
N PHE A 93 -8.44 8.76 11.37
CA PHE A 93 -8.67 7.75 10.35
C PHE A 93 -9.16 6.43 10.96
N TYR A 94 -8.48 5.89 12.00
CA TYR A 94 -8.94 4.66 12.64
C TYR A 94 -10.29 4.80 13.36
N GLU A 95 -10.55 5.94 13.99
CA GLU A 95 -11.82 6.24 14.64
C GLU A 95 -13.01 6.17 13.67
N GLU A 96 -12.86 6.71 12.45
CA GLU A 96 -13.95 6.85 11.48
C GLU A 96 -14.05 5.66 10.50
N ILE A 97 -12.91 5.06 10.14
CA ILE A 97 -12.84 4.02 9.11
C ILE A 97 -12.81 2.62 9.72
N GLY A 98 -12.33 2.50 10.97
CA GLY A 98 -12.15 1.22 11.65
C GLY A 98 -10.82 0.55 11.31
N THR A 99 -10.74 -0.77 11.49
CA THR A 99 -9.48 -1.55 11.45
C THR A 99 -9.57 -2.85 10.64
N ASP A 100 -10.71 -3.15 10.00
CA ASP A 100 -10.91 -4.43 9.30
C ASP A 100 -10.57 -4.36 7.80
N PHE A 101 -9.29 -4.14 7.51
CA PHE A 101 -8.73 -4.11 6.15
C PHE A 101 -7.20 -4.28 6.19
N HIS A 102 -6.54 -4.52 5.05
CA HIS A 102 -5.09 -4.36 4.90
C HIS A 102 -4.76 -2.88 4.73
N PHE A 103 -3.73 -2.39 5.42
CA PHE A 103 -3.35 -0.98 5.34
C PHE A 103 -1.92 -0.81 4.84
N SER A 104 -1.78 -0.21 3.67
CA SER A 104 -0.50 0.12 3.04
C SER A 104 -0.20 1.60 3.24
N ILE A 105 0.97 1.91 3.78
CA ILE A 105 1.38 3.28 4.09
C ILE A 105 2.71 3.58 3.39
N ASP A 106 2.71 4.55 2.48
CA ASP A 106 3.95 5.14 1.97
C ASP A 106 4.47 6.15 2.99
N VAL A 107 5.51 5.76 3.74
CA VAL A 107 6.07 6.56 4.82
C VAL A 107 6.98 7.63 4.22
N LYS A 108 6.53 8.88 4.20
CA LYS A 108 7.25 10.01 3.59
C LYS A 108 8.27 10.66 4.55
N ASP A 109 8.04 10.54 5.85
CA ASP A 109 8.91 11.07 6.91
C ASP A 109 9.51 9.89 7.68
N GLU A 110 10.85 9.73 7.61
CA GLU A 110 11.54 8.63 8.27
C GLU A 110 11.41 8.64 9.80
N ASP A 111 11.07 9.77 10.41
CA ASP A 111 10.83 9.89 11.86
C ASP A 111 9.38 9.51 12.26
N ALA A 112 8.53 9.13 11.31
CA ALA A 112 7.13 8.78 11.56
C ALA A 112 6.91 7.31 11.98
N TYR A 113 7.85 6.39 11.70
CA TYR A 113 7.66 4.94 11.88
C TYR A 113 7.17 4.55 13.27
N GLU A 114 7.85 5.04 14.33
CA GLU A 114 7.48 4.73 15.72
C GLU A 114 6.04 5.14 16.04
N SER A 115 5.69 6.36 15.64
CA SER A 115 4.34 6.89 15.88
C SER A 115 3.27 6.14 15.08
N ILE A 116 3.54 5.78 13.82
CA ILE A 116 2.63 4.98 12.98
C ILE A 116 2.35 3.64 13.64
N VAL A 117 3.39 2.89 14.01
CA VAL A 117 3.23 1.56 14.62
C VAL A 117 2.52 1.65 15.97
N ARG A 118 2.89 2.61 16.82
CA ARG A 118 2.26 2.83 18.13
C ARG A 118 0.78 3.17 17.99
N ILE A 119 0.41 4.15 17.16
CA ILE A 119 -0.99 4.57 16.97
C ILE A 119 -1.81 3.42 16.39
N SER A 120 -1.27 2.66 15.43
CA SER A 120 -1.96 1.51 14.86
C SER A 120 -2.24 0.44 15.92
N SER A 121 -1.26 0.14 16.76
CA SER A 121 -1.41 -0.82 17.87
C SER A 121 -2.42 -0.32 18.92
N GLU A 122 -2.35 0.94 19.33
CA GLU A 122 -3.28 1.57 20.27
C GLU A 122 -4.72 1.59 19.75
N SER A 123 -4.89 1.67 18.41
CA SER A 123 -6.19 1.59 17.74
C SER A 123 -6.69 0.14 17.55
N SER A 124 -6.00 -0.86 18.09
CA SER A 124 -6.32 -2.28 17.94
C SER A 124 -6.29 -2.77 16.49
N PHE A 125 -5.46 -2.14 15.65
CA PHE A 125 -5.22 -2.61 14.30
C PHE A 125 -4.33 -3.85 14.32
N ASP A 126 -4.65 -4.85 13.49
CA ASP A 126 -3.82 -6.04 13.32
C ASP A 126 -2.53 -5.67 12.58
N LEU A 127 -1.41 -5.58 13.31
CA LEU A 127 -0.12 -5.15 12.77
C LEU A 127 0.40 -6.09 11.67
N SER A 128 -0.03 -7.34 11.60
CA SER A 128 0.33 -8.25 10.51
C SER A 128 -0.29 -7.86 9.16
N ARG A 129 -1.29 -6.97 9.16
CA ARG A 129 -1.94 -6.38 7.99
C ARG A 129 -1.50 -4.94 7.71
N LEU A 130 -0.52 -4.42 8.47
CA LEU A 130 0.10 -3.10 8.24
C LEU A 130 1.33 -3.25 7.35
N TRP A 131 1.31 -2.60 6.18
CA TRP A 131 2.35 -2.66 5.16
C TRP A 131 3.05 -1.30 5.05
N LEU A 132 4.29 -1.19 5.56
CA LEU A 132 5.05 0.05 5.56
C LEU A 132 5.97 0.11 4.34
N CYS A 133 5.64 0.98 3.41
CA CYS A 133 6.34 1.16 2.14
C CYS A 133 7.38 2.27 2.24
N HIS A 134 8.55 2.05 1.61
CA HIS A 134 9.53 3.09 1.39
C HIS A 134 10.32 2.85 0.10
N HIS A 135 10.75 3.95 -0.56
CA HIS A 135 11.46 3.88 -1.85
C HIS A 135 12.97 3.65 -1.73
N LYS A 136 13.55 3.76 -0.52
CA LYS A 136 14.95 3.49 -0.24
C LYS A 136 15.05 2.15 0.49
N VAL A 137 15.70 1.17 -0.10
CA VAL A 137 15.84 -0.17 0.46
C VAL A 137 16.58 -0.21 1.79
N ASP A 138 17.57 0.65 1.98
CA ASP A 138 18.32 0.77 3.24
C ASP A 138 17.42 1.23 4.40
N VAL A 139 16.47 2.13 4.14
CA VAL A 139 15.46 2.56 5.12
C VAL A 139 14.50 1.41 5.43
N THR A 140 14.04 0.69 4.41
CA THR A 140 13.15 -0.48 4.57
C THR A 140 13.83 -1.56 5.42
N VAL A 141 15.05 -1.95 5.10
CA VAL A 141 15.83 -2.96 5.81
C VAL A 141 16.08 -2.56 7.27
N ARG A 142 16.49 -1.31 7.51
CA ARG A 142 16.73 -0.80 8.87
C ARG A 142 15.48 -0.88 9.74
N ASN A 143 14.35 -0.39 9.23
CA ASN A 143 13.11 -0.35 10.00
C ASN A 143 12.49 -1.74 10.18
N ARG A 144 12.64 -2.66 9.21
CA ARG A 144 12.23 -4.06 9.37
C ARG A 144 12.88 -4.73 10.58
N GLY A 145 14.15 -4.43 10.85
CA GLY A 145 14.86 -4.93 12.02
C GLY A 145 14.35 -4.36 13.36
N ILE A 146 13.71 -3.17 13.34
CA ILE A 146 13.19 -2.49 14.54
C ILE A 146 11.75 -2.92 14.86
N TYR A 147 10.90 -3.11 13.82
CA TYR A 147 9.47 -3.36 13.95
C TYR A 147 9.09 -4.73 13.34
N PRO A 148 9.34 -5.85 14.04
CA PRO A 148 9.13 -7.19 13.48
C PRO A 148 7.66 -7.58 13.29
N ASP A 149 6.72 -6.90 13.95
CA ASP A 149 5.31 -7.26 13.95
C ASP A 149 4.53 -6.69 12.74
N VAL A 150 5.13 -5.75 12.00
CA VAL A 150 4.54 -5.16 10.80
C VAL A 150 5.21 -5.67 9.52
N ARG A 151 4.55 -5.51 8.38
CA ARG A 151 5.07 -5.88 7.06
C ARG A 151 5.83 -4.73 6.43
N PHE A 152 6.97 -5.02 5.80
CA PHE A 152 7.78 -4.03 5.10
C PHE A 152 7.82 -4.26 3.60
N VAL A 153 7.72 -3.15 2.86
CA VAL A 153 7.58 -3.13 1.41
C VAL A 153 8.70 -2.29 0.79
N ASP A 154 9.57 -2.92 -0.01
CA ASP A 154 10.52 -2.21 -0.88
C ASP A 154 9.78 -1.71 -2.13
N SER A 155 9.40 -0.42 -2.13
CA SER A 155 8.66 0.20 -3.22
C SER A 155 9.61 0.87 -4.21
N THR A 156 9.81 0.26 -5.39
CA THR A 156 10.87 0.66 -6.32
C THR A 156 10.45 0.54 -7.80
N ARG A 157 11.42 0.71 -8.70
CA ARG A 157 11.31 0.46 -10.13
C ARG A 157 12.40 -0.52 -10.54
N LEU A 158 12.12 -1.38 -11.51
CA LEU A 158 13.11 -2.31 -12.05
C LEU A 158 14.40 -1.59 -12.49
N SER A 159 14.25 -0.41 -13.10
CA SER A 159 15.37 0.43 -13.55
C SER A 159 16.22 0.99 -12.41
N ARG A 160 15.75 1.01 -11.17
CA ARG A 160 16.48 1.48 -9.98
C ARG A 160 17.28 0.36 -9.30
N MET A 161 17.01 -0.89 -9.61
CA MET A 161 17.73 -2.06 -9.08
C MET A 161 19.04 -2.26 -9.86
N LYS A 162 20.08 -1.47 -9.55
CA LYS A 162 21.38 -1.53 -10.24
C LYS A 162 22.07 -2.89 -10.10
N GLU A 163 21.81 -3.59 -9.00
CA GLU A 163 22.30 -4.93 -8.68
C GLU A 163 21.55 -6.05 -9.44
N GLY A 164 20.41 -5.73 -10.02
CA GLY A 164 19.48 -6.67 -10.66
C GLY A 164 18.44 -7.24 -9.71
N PRO A 165 17.30 -7.74 -10.25
CA PRO A 165 16.16 -8.18 -9.45
C PRO A 165 16.45 -9.39 -8.57
N GLU A 166 17.27 -10.34 -9.03
CA GLU A 166 17.61 -11.53 -8.25
C GLU A 166 18.40 -11.18 -6.98
N ARG A 167 19.40 -10.29 -7.09
CA ARG A 167 20.17 -9.85 -5.93
C ARG A 167 19.33 -8.98 -4.99
N ARG A 168 18.40 -8.18 -5.53
CA ARG A 168 17.46 -7.44 -4.72
C ARG A 168 16.56 -8.38 -3.93
N CYS A 169 15.98 -9.40 -4.54
CA CYS A 169 15.16 -10.39 -3.84
C CYS A 169 15.95 -11.12 -2.75
N ALA A 170 17.21 -11.51 -3.04
CA ALA A 170 18.08 -12.15 -2.06
C ALA A 170 18.36 -11.24 -0.85
N LEU A 171 18.64 -9.94 -1.08
CA LEU A 171 18.83 -8.94 -0.03
C LEU A 171 17.59 -8.78 0.84
N LEU A 172 16.41 -8.69 0.21
CA LEU A 172 15.15 -8.52 0.93
C LEU A 172 14.85 -9.73 1.82
N LEU A 173 15.02 -10.95 1.30
CA LEU A 173 14.88 -12.19 2.07
C LEU A 173 15.85 -12.26 3.24
N GLU A 174 17.15 -11.95 3.01
CA GLU A 174 18.20 -11.96 4.05
C GLU A 174 17.84 -11.06 5.23
N HIS A 175 17.19 -9.93 4.96
CA HIS A 175 16.79 -8.96 6.00
C HIS A 175 15.33 -9.10 6.45
N GLY A 176 14.62 -10.14 6.00
CA GLY A 176 13.24 -10.41 6.40
C GLY A 176 12.22 -9.39 5.91
N VAL A 177 12.54 -8.61 4.86
CA VAL A 177 11.57 -7.73 4.20
C VAL A 177 10.56 -8.57 3.45
N ASP A 178 9.28 -8.22 3.56
CA ASP A 178 8.18 -9.10 3.14
C ASP A 178 7.83 -8.97 1.65
N THR A 179 8.07 -7.79 1.04
CA THR A 179 7.42 -7.46 -0.25
C THR A 179 8.35 -6.67 -1.16
N LEU A 180 8.31 -7.04 -2.46
CA LEU A 180 8.80 -6.22 -3.55
C LEU A 180 7.60 -5.58 -4.26
N ASN A 181 7.54 -4.24 -4.27
CA ASN A 181 6.48 -3.46 -4.92
C ASN A 181 7.04 -2.66 -6.10
N MET A 182 6.49 -2.89 -7.31
CA MET A 182 6.93 -2.19 -8.51
C MET A 182 5.75 -1.67 -9.32
N HIS A 183 6.02 -0.70 -10.19
CA HIS A 183 5.05 -0.23 -11.18
C HIS A 183 4.62 -1.38 -12.10
N HIS A 184 3.36 -1.38 -12.53
CA HIS A 184 2.81 -2.45 -13.36
C HIS A 184 3.64 -2.77 -14.60
N SER A 185 4.24 -1.76 -15.24
CA SER A 185 5.04 -1.96 -16.46
C SER A 185 6.39 -2.67 -16.22
N ASP A 186 6.82 -2.80 -14.99
CA ASP A 186 8.07 -3.45 -14.60
C ASP A 186 7.89 -4.95 -14.32
N TRP A 187 6.64 -5.40 -14.16
CA TRP A 187 6.33 -6.79 -13.88
C TRP A 187 6.13 -7.64 -15.14
N ASN A 188 6.54 -8.89 -15.04
CA ASN A 188 6.17 -10.00 -15.93
C ASN A 188 6.11 -11.28 -15.10
N GLY A 189 5.53 -12.35 -15.67
CA GLY A 189 5.36 -13.62 -14.94
C GLY A 189 6.66 -14.23 -14.42
N GLY A 190 7.78 -14.01 -15.10
CA GLY A 190 9.11 -14.47 -14.64
C GLY A 190 9.58 -13.74 -13.40
N LEU A 191 9.33 -12.43 -13.30
CA LEU A 191 9.69 -11.63 -12.13
C LEU A 191 8.77 -11.91 -10.93
N VAL A 192 7.48 -12.15 -11.15
CA VAL A 192 6.58 -12.59 -10.08
C VAL A 192 7.06 -13.94 -9.53
N THR A 193 7.34 -14.92 -10.42
CA THR A 193 7.87 -16.23 -10.01
C THR A 193 9.21 -16.09 -9.28
N LEU A 194 10.08 -15.17 -9.71
CA LEU A 194 11.34 -14.89 -9.02
C LEU A 194 11.11 -14.37 -7.60
N ALA A 195 10.24 -13.35 -7.41
CA ALA A 195 9.91 -12.82 -6.10
C ALA A 195 9.36 -13.94 -5.19
N HIS A 196 8.42 -14.73 -5.67
CA HIS A 196 7.83 -15.84 -4.93
C HIS A 196 8.86 -16.92 -4.57
N LYS A 197 9.86 -17.20 -5.43
CA LYS A 197 10.96 -18.13 -5.13
C LYS A 197 11.81 -17.65 -3.93
N PHE A 198 11.88 -16.36 -3.71
CA PHE A 198 12.51 -15.75 -2.55
C PHE A 198 11.53 -15.47 -1.40
N GLU A 199 10.34 -16.07 -1.43
CA GLU A 199 9.29 -15.91 -0.40
C GLU A 199 8.81 -14.46 -0.22
N LEU A 200 9.02 -13.61 -1.25
CA LEU A 200 8.58 -12.22 -1.26
C LEU A 200 7.22 -12.11 -1.92
N PHE A 201 6.33 -11.32 -1.32
CA PHE A 201 5.10 -10.90 -1.98
C PHE A 201 5.41 -9.96 -3.16
N ALA A 202 4.69 -10.12 -4.26
CA ALA A 202 4.79 -9.30 -5.46
C ALA A 202 3.62 -8.32 -5.51
N PHE A 203 3.85 -7.05 -5.18
CA PHE A 203 2.85 -5.99 -5.24
C PHE A 203 3.03 -5.14 -6.49
N SER A 204 1.94 -4.60 -7.03
CA SER A 204 1.97 -3.84 -8.27
C SER A 204 1.10 -2.59 -8.20
N TRP A 205 1.67 -1.44 -8.52
CA TRP A 205 1.00 -0.14 -8.43
C TRP A 205 0.74 0.50 -9.79
N ASP A 206 -0.12 1.55 -9.79
CA ASP A 206 -0.62 2.30 -10.96
C ASP A 206 -1.50 1.44 -11.89
N MET A 207 -2.40 0.66 -11.29
CA MET A 207 -3.34 -0.21 -11.99
C MET A 207 -4.62 0.56 -12.34
N GLN A 208 -4.65 1.16 -13.53
CA GLN A 208 -5.77 2.03 -13.92
C GLN A 208 -6.67 1.42 -15.02
N PHE A 209 -6.21 0.33 -15.66
CA PHE A 209 -6.90 -0.31 -16.79
C PHE A 209 -7.22 -1.77 -16.51
N GLU A 210 -8.43 -2.21 -16.81
CA GLU A 210 -8.93 -3.57 -16.55
C GLU A 210 -8.02 -4.66 -17.15
N HIS A 211 -7.55 -4.48 -18.40
CA HIS A 211 -6.67 -5.46 -19.04
C HIS A 211 -5.31 -5.59 -18.34
N VAL A 212 -4.81 -4.51 -17.73
CA VAL A 212 -3.57 -4.51 -16.93
C VAL A 212 -3.81 -5.29 -15.63
N MET A 213 -4.91 -4.99 -14.93
CA MET A 213 -5.31 -5.70 -13.70
C MET A 213 -5.49 -7.20 -13.96
N THR A 214 -6.25 -7.56 -15.02
CA THR A 214 -6.46 -8.94 -15.46
C THR A 214 -5.13 -9.68 -15.66
N ASN A 215 -4.20 -9.10 -16.40
CA ASN A 215 -2.90 -9.71 -16.66
C ASN A 215 -2.10 -9.91 -15.38
N HIS A 216 -2.17 -8.96 -14.43
CA HIS A 216 -1.42 -9.06 -13.17
C HIS A 216 -2.00 -10.13 -12.23
N PHE A 217 -3.32 -10.20 -12.09
CA PHE A 217 -3.94 -11.31 -11.35
C PHE A 217 -3.59 -12.67 -11.94
N ARG A 218 -3.55 -12.78 -13.28
CA ARG A 218 -3.14 -14.03 -13.96
C ARG A 218 -1.67 -14.37 -13.79
N MET A 219 -0.79 -13.36 -13.63
CA MET A 219 0.61 -13.57 -13.28
C MET A 219 0.83 -14.02 -11.83
N GLY A 220 -0.21 -13.94 -10.97
CA GLY A 220 -0.13 -14.35 -9.57
C GLY A 220 0.40 -13.27 -8.62
N VAL A 221 0.26 -11.96 -8.96
CA VAL A 221 0.62 -10.90 -8.00
C VAL A 221 -0.22 -10.99 -6.73
N ASP A 222 0.37 -10.59 -5.61
CA ASP A 222 -0.22 -10.70 -4.28
C ASP A 222 -1.07 -9.48 -3.90
N ALA A 223 -0.78 -8.33 -4.49
CA ALA A 223 -1.60 -7.14 -4.33
C ALA A 223 -1.50 -6.19 -5.53
N VAL A 224 -2.55 -5.40 -5.70
CA VAL A 224 -2.63 -4.36 -6.73
C VAL A 224 -3.18 -3.07 -6.14
N TYR A 225 -2.68 -1.92 -6.62
CA TYR A 225 -3.12 -0.59 -6.20
C TYR A 225 -3.78 0.12 -7.37
N SER A 226 -5.00 0.62 -7.15
CA SER A 226 -5.75 1.36 -8.18
C SER A 226 -6.46 2.58 -7.62
N ASP A 227 -6.56 3.63 -8.44
CA ASP A 227 -7.43 4.79 -8.21
C ASP A 227 -8.91 4.42 -8.43
N TYR A 228 -9.17 3.44 -9.33
CA TYR A 228 -10.50 3.01 -9.76
C TYR A 228 -10.91 1.73 -9.03
N VAL A 229 -11.40 1.87 -7.81
CA VAL A 229 -11.77 0.75 -6.93
C VAL A 229 -12.88 -0.10 -7.53
N ASP A 230 -13.88 0.50 -8.16
CA ASP A 230 -14.97 -0.17 -8.86
C ASP A 230 -14.46 -1.14 -9.91
N ARG A 231 -13.61 -0.67 -10.83
CA ARG A 231 -12.98 -1.50 -11.87
C ARG A 231 -12.10 -2.60 -11.27
N LEU A 232 -11.35 -2.26 -10.22
CA LEU A 232 -10.48 -3.22 -9.54
C LEU A 232 -11.30 -4.37 -8.94
N VAL A 233 -12.39 -4.09 -8.25
CA VAL A 233 -13.26 -5.08 -7.64
C VAL A 233 -13.98 -5.93 -8.68
N ASP A 234 -14.41 -5.33 -9.80
CA ASP A 234 -15.02 -6.06 -10.92
C ASP A 234 -14.04 -7.06 -11.54
N VAL A 235 -12.82 -6.61 -11.88
CA VAL A 235 -11.78 -7.49 -12.43
C VAL A 235 -11.36 -8.57 -11.43
N TYR A 236 -11.20 -8.19 -10.16
CA TYR A 236 -10.89 -9.13 -9.08
C TYR A 236 -11.94 -10.24 -9.02
N SER A 237 -13.23 -9.89 -9.02
CA SER A 237 -14.33 -10.85 -8.92
C SER A 237 -14.32 -11.86 -10.09
N VAL A 238 -13.94 -11.42 -11.27
CA VAL A 238 -13.83 -12.29 -12.46
C VAL A 238 -12.61 -13.22 -12.38
N GLU A 239 -11.44 -12.69 -12.01
CA GLU A 239 -10.18 -13.44 -12.08
C GLU A 239 -9.92 -14.28 -10.82
N VAL A 240 -10.44 -13.88 -9.65
CA VAL A 240 -10.31 -14.61 -8.37
C VAL A 240 -11.53 -15.50 -8.12
N GLY A 241 -12.71 -15.12 -8.64
CA GLY A 241 -13.95 -15.91 -8.54
C GLY A 241 -14.89 -15.48 -7.43
N HIS A 242 -14.55 -14.44 -6.67
CA HIS A 242 -15.38 -13.82 -5.63
C HIS A 242 -14.93 -12.37 -5.40
N VAL A 243 -15.74 -11.57 -4.73
CA VAL A 243 -15.35 -10.21 -4.32
C VAL A 243 -14.22 -10.26 -3.28
N PRO A 244 -13.37 -9.21 -3.18
CA PRO A 244 -12.36 -9.15 -2.13
C PRO A 244 -12.98 -9.35 -0.75
N THR A 245 -12.48 -10.31 0.01
CA THR A 245 -12.97 -10.56 1.37
C THR A 245 -12.21 -9.69 2.35
N LYS A 246 -12.95 -9.02 3.23
CA LYS A 246 -12.38 -8.47 4.45
C LYS A 246 -11.94 -9.69 5.25
N SER A 247 -10.67 -9.73 5.61
CA SER A 247 -9.92 -10.85 6.21
C SER A 247 -10.76 -12.00 6.80
N GLN A 248 -10.48 -13.24 6.36
CA GLN A 248 -10.78 -14.38 7.21
C GLN A 248 -9.76 -14.38 8.36
N PRO A 249 -10.18 -14.52 9.62
CA PRO A 249 -9.23 -14.78 10.70
C PRO A 249 -8.55 -16.12 10.39
N GLY A 250 -7.23 -16.06 10.18
CA GLY A 250 -6.38 -17.24 10.08
C GLY A 250 -6.21 -17.93 11.43
#